data_b1a6e0c1f02e9dee803e74dd8ea32b07
#
_entry.id   b1a6e0c1f02e9dee803e74dd8ea32b07
#
_cell.length_a   1.000
_cell.length_b   1.000
_cell.length_c   1.000
_cell.angle_alpha   90.00
_cell.angle_beta   90.00
_cell.angle_gamma   90.00
#
_symmetry.space_group_name_H-M   'P 1'
#
loop_
_entity.id
_entity.type
_entity.pdbx_description
1 polymer ?
#
loop_
_entity_poly.entity_id
_entity_poly.type
_entity_poly.pdbx_seq_one_letter_code
_entity_poly.pdbx_strand_id
1 'polypeptide(L)'
;MAQKSELENTGIESVKLIETSTAWDGSALPNYPTATPVISIYKYTFPPHTVTNPHFHKVINCGVVLSGTLTIICKDGSFHDFHAGEPLVETDGEVHHGENRGDVDAVVLMFYAGDSKTPLSIPTDK
;
A
#
# COMPACT_ATOMS: atom_id res chain seq x y z
N MET A 1 18.38 7.27 -14.53
CA MET A 1 19.30 6.17 -14.81
C MET A 1 19.36 5.23 -13.61
N ALA A 2 19.21 3.94 -13.84
CA ALA A 2 19.25 2.96 -12.76
C ALA A 2 20.68 2.83 -12.22
N GLN A 3 20.82 2.80 -10.89
CA GLN A 3 22.08 2.50 -10.27
C GLN A 3 22.35 1.01 -10.36
N LYS A 4 23.62 0.65 -10.50
CA LYS A 4 24.00 -0.75 -10.45
C LYS A 4 23.78 -1.30 -9.05
N SER A 5 23.16 -2.45 -8.96
CA SER A 5 22.98 -3.16 -7.70
C SER A 5 24.32 -3.74 -7.24
N GLU A 6 24.59 -3.70 -5.94
CA GLU A 6 25.73 -4.40 -5.36
C GLU A 6 25.64 -5.91 -5.57
N LEU A 7 24.46 -6.41 -5.92
CA LEU A 7 24.19 -7.83 -6.11
C LEU A 7 24.47 -8.32 -7.53
N GLU A 8 24.83 -7.41 -8.47
CA GLU A 8 24.91 -7.70 -9.90
C GLU A 8 25.78 -8.90 -10.25
N ASN A 9 26.90 -9.11 -9.54
CA ASN A 9 27.85 -10.17 -9.88
C ASN A 9 27.75 -11.38 -8.95
N THR A 10 26.67 -11.49 -8.19
CA THR A 10 26.51 -12.58 -7.23
C THR A 10 25.60 -13.70 -7.71
N GLY A 11 24.94 -13.52 -8.85
CA GLY A 11 23.87 -14.41 -9.31
C GLY A 11 22.52 -14.10 -8.70
N ILE A 12 22.43 -13.09 -7.82
CA ILE A 12 21.18 -12.66 -7.22
C ILE A 12 20.50 -11.69 -8.17
N GLU A 13 19.25 -11.96 -8.50
CA GLU A 13 18.45 -11.08 -9.33
C GLU A 13 17.70 -10.07 -8.44
N SER A 14 17.66 -8.81 -8.86
CA SER A 14 16.85 -7.80 -8.20
C SER A 14 16.00 -7.09 -9.23
N VAL A 15 14.72 -6.91 -8.90
CA VAL A 15 13.78 -6.21 -9.75
C VAL A 15 13.17 -5.09 -8.93
N LYS A 16 13.30 -3.85 -9.42
CA LYS A 16 12.65 -2.72 -8.78
C LYS A 16 11.17 -2.74 -9.17
N LEU A 17 10.28 -2.97 -8.21
CA LEU A 17 8.84 -3.00 -8.47
C LEU A 17 8.29 -1.59 -8.63
N ILE A 18 8.76 -0.64 -7.83
CA ILE A 18 8.33 0.75 -7.91
C ILE A 18 9.34 1.66 -7.23
N GLU A 19 9.41 2.88 -7.71
CA GLU A 19 10.12 3.99 -7.06
C GLU A 19 9.31 5.23 -7.36
N THR A 20 8.78 5.89 -6.31
CA THR A 20 7.84 6.99 -6.53
C THR A 20 7.85 7.94 -5.35
N SER A 21 7.51 9.20 -5.61
CA SER A 21 7.23 10.20 -4.60
C SER A 21 5.74 10.54 -4.51
N THR A 22 4.90 9.79 -5.23
CA THR A 22 3.45 9.95 -5.21
C THR A 22 2.77 8.62 -4.93
N ALA A 23 1.53 8.69 -4.45
CA ALA A 23 0.67 7.52 -4.29
C ALA A 23 0.17 7.04 -5.65
N TRP A 24 -0.51 5.90 -5.67
CA TRP A 24 -1.00 5.28 -6.90
C TRP A 24 -1.95 6.19 -7.69
N ASP A 25 -2.66 7.09 -7.01
CA ASP A 25 -3.60 8.02 -7.65
C ASP A 25 -2.97 9.35 -8.07
N GLY A 26 -1.65 9.49 -7.88
CA GLY A 26 -0.91 10.72 -8.21
C GLY A 26 -0.83 11.73 -7.08
N SER A 27 -1.50 11.50 -5.95
CA SER A 27 -1.44 12.42 -4.81
C SER A 27 -0.07 12.37 -4.14
N ALA A 28 0.29 13.46 -3.44
CA ALA A 28 1.57 13.55 -2.76
C ALA A 28 1.64 12.59 -1.57
N LEU A 29 2.82 12.04 -1.33
CA LEU A 29 3.06 11.25 -0.13
C LEU A 29 3.19 12.15 1.08
N PRO A 30 2.89 11.66 2.30
CA PRO A 30 3.16 12.42 3.50
C PRO A 30 4.67 12.61 3.69
N ASN A 31 5.05 13.64 4.42
CA ASN A 31 6.45 13.84 4.79
C ASN A 31 6.91 12.72 5.72
N TYR A 32 8.22 12.52 5.80
CA TYR A 32 8.78 11.62 6.81
C TYR A 32 8.38 12.09 8.21
N PRO A 33 8.17 11.15 9.14
CA PRO A 33 7.88 11.53 10.52
C PRO A 33 9.04 12.35 11.09
N THR A 34 8.71 13.36 11.91
CA THR A 34 9.71 14.18 12.60
C THR A 34 10.10 13.59 13.96
N ALA A 35 9.31 12.66 14.46
CA ALA A 35 9.62 11.89 15.67
C ALA A 35 10.37 10.61 15.30
N THR A 36 10.75 9.82 16.32
CA THR A 36 11.38 8.53 16.08
C THR A 36 10.46 7.66 15.24
N PRO A 37 10.93 7.16 14.11
CA PRO A 37 10.06 6.34 13.26
C PRO A 37 9.75 4.99 13.87
N VAL A 38 8.54 4.53 13.61
CA VAL A 38 8.09 3.18 13.96
C VAL A 38 7.72 2.48 12.65
N ILE A 39 8.34 1.36 12.38
CA ILE A 39 8.09 0.56 11.19
C ILE A 39 7.19 -0.61 11.56
N SER A 40 6.12 -0.80 10.78
CA SER A 40 5.20 -1.91 10.96
C SER A 40 5.03 -2.64 9.64
N ILE A 41 4.91 -3.96 9.70
CA ILE A 41 4.63 -4.78 8.54
C ILE A 41 3.45 -5.67 8.86
N TYR A 42 2.41 -5.58 8.03
CA TYR A 42 1.19 -6.37 8.19
C TYR A 42 0.97 -7.23 6.96
N LYS A 43 0.48 -8.43 7.19
CA LYS A 43 -0.02 -9.28 6.13
C LYS A 43 -1.54 -9.34 6.28
N TYR A 44 -2.25 -8.78 5.30
CA TYR A 44 -3.71 -8.78 5.29
C TYR A 44 -4.21 -9.88 4.37
N THR A 45 -5.18 -10.62 4.82
CA THR A 45 -5.91 -11.58 4.00
C THR A 45 -7.35 -11.13 3.87
N PHE A 46 -7.76 -10.83 2.66
CA PHE A 46 -9.13 -10.44 2.34
C PHE A 46 -9.85 -11.66 1.78
N PRO A 47 -10.78 -12.25 2.53
CA PRO A 47 -11.60 -13.33 1.96
C PRO A 47 -12.38 -12.83 0.74
N PRO A 48 -12.87 -13.75 -0.11
CA PRO A 48 -13.69 -13.35 -1.26
C PRO A 48 -14.86 -12.47 -0.86
N HIS A 49 -15.14 -11.47 -1.69
CA HIS A 49 -16.30 -10.57 -1.55
C HIS A 49 -16.34 -9.77 -0.26
N THR A 50 -15.16 -9.49 0.32
CA THR A 50 -15.06 -8.62 1.50
C THR A 50 -14.76 -7.18 1.11
N VAL A 51 -15.19 -6.26 1.97
CA VAL A 51 -15.04 -4.81 1.76
C VAL A 51 -14.58 -4.21 3.09
N THR A 52 -13.56 -3.35 3.06
CA THR A 52 -13.16 -2.62 4.26
C THR A 52 -14.04 -1.39 4.45
N ASN A 53 -14.08 -0.89 5.69
CA ASN A 53 -14.74 0.39 5.97
C ASN A 53 -13.95 1.53 5.33
N PRO A 54 -14.60 2.63 4.93
CA PRO A 54 -13.89 3.81 4.45
C PRO A 54 -12.95 4.35 5.52
N HIS A 55 -11.74 4.71 5.10
CA HIS A 55 -10.69 5.18 5.99
C HIS A 55 -9.67 6.01 5.20
N PHE A 56 -8.75 6.63 5.92
CA PHE A 56 -7.61 7.32 5.32
C PHE A 56 -6.37 7.10 6.18
N HIS A 57 -5.22 7.44 5.62
CA HIS A 57 -3.92 7.25 6.27
C HIS A 57 -3.20 8.59 6.40
N LYS A 58 -2.44 8.74 7.48
CA LYS A 58 -1.54 9.89 7.69
C LYS A 58 -0.09 9.47 7.80
N VAL A 59 0.20 8.21 7.57
CA VAL A 59 1.56 7.66 7.60
C VAL A 59 1.89 7.12 6.23
N ILE A 60 3.17 7.06 5.91
CA ILE A 60 3.62 6.42 4.68
C ILE A 60 3.26 4.95 4.75
N ASN A 61 2.54 4.45 3.76
CA ASN A 61 2.31 3.03 3.65
C ASN A 61 2.39 2.55 2.20
N CYS A 62 3.01 1.42 2.03
CA CYS A 62 3.19 0.81 0.72
C CYS A 62 3.33 -0.69 0.91
N GLY A 63 3.09 -1.41 -0.15
CA GLY A 63 3.17 -2.86 -0.08
C GLY A 63 3.14 -3.52 -1.42
N VAL A 64 2.87 -4.80 -1.39
CA VAL A 64 2.78 -5.62 -2.59
C VAL A 64 1.68 -6.66 -2.40
N VAL A 65 0.93 -6.90 -3.46
CA VAL A 65 -0.06 -7.98 -3.48
C VAL A 65 0.68 -9.29 -3.68
N LEU A 66 0.50 -10.23 -2.75
CA LEU A 66 1.15 -11.54 -2.83
C LEU A 66 0.34 -12.52 -3.67
N SER A 67 -0.99 -12.47 -3.55
CA SER A 67 -1.88 -13.34 -4.32
C SER A 67 -3.27 -12.74 -4.41
N GLY A 68 -4.04 -13.15 -5.41
CA GLY A 68 -5.37 -12.61 -5.64
C GLY A 68 -5.33 -11.22 -6.24
N THR A 69 -6.42 -10.50 -6.11
CA THR A 69 -6.57 -9.13 -6.62
C THR A 69 -7.24 -8.28 -5.54
N LEU A 70 -6.61 -7.15 -5.21
CA LEU A 70 -7.16 -6.16 -4.30
C LEU A 70 -7.58 -4.94 -5.10
N THR A 71 -8.82 -4.50 -4.94
CA THR A 71 -9.32 -3.28 -5.58
C THR A 71 -9.38 -2.18 -4.53
N ILE A 72 -8.76 -1.04 -4.81
CA ILE A 72 -8.82 0.15 -3.97
C ILE A 72 -9.72 1.16 -4.65
N ILE A 73 -10.72 1.63 -3.92
CA ILE A 73 -11.71 2.59 -4.44
C ILE A 73 -11.63 3.87 -3.63
N CYS A 74 -11.41 4.99 -4.30
CA CYS A 74 -11.42 6.31 -3.68
C CYS A 74 -12.84 6.86 -3.55
N LYS A 75 -12.99 7.88 -2.70
CA LYS A 75 -14.29 8.49 -2.43
C LYS A 75 -14.98 9.03 -3.69
N ASP A 76 -14.20 9.49 -4.67
CA ASP A 76 -14.74 10.01 -5.93
C ASP A 76 -15.16 8.91 -6.90
N GLY A 77 -14.98 7.63 -6.52
CA GLY A 77 -15.33 6.50 -7.36
C GLY A 77 -14.19 5.98 -8.23
N SER A 78 -13.08 6.68 -8.30
CA SER A 78 -11.91 6.18 -9.02
C SER A 78 -11.37 4.94 -8.31
N PHE A 79 -10.85 3.98 -9.08
CA PHE A 79 -10.37 2.74 -8.49
C PHE A 79 -9.24 2.16 -9.32
N HIS A 80 -8.53 1.22 -8.72
CA HIS A 80 -7.51 0.45 -9.41
C HIS A 80 -7.48 -0.97 -8.84
N ASP A 81 -7.30 -1.94 -9.74
CA ASP A 81 -7.14 -3.35 -9.38
C ASP A 81 -5.66 -3.66 -9.30
N PHE A 82 -5.20 -4.10 -8.13
CA PHE A 82 -3.83 -4.50 -7.91
C PHE A 82 -3.76 -6.03 -7.92
N HIS A 83 -3.01 -6.57 -8.87
CA HIS A 83 -2.88 -8.02 -9.04
C HIS A 83 -1.63 -8.55 -8.33
N ALA A 84 -1.55 -9.87 -8.19
CA ALA A 84 -0.40 -10.52 -7.56
C ALA A 84 0.91 -10.04 -8.17
N GLY A 85 1.85 -9.65 -7.31
CA GLY A 85 3.15 -9.12 -7.70
C GLY A 85 3.18 -7.62 -7.93
N GLU A 86 2.03 -6.93 -7.98
CA GLU A 86 2.00 -5.49 -8.19
C GLU A 86 2.25 -4.73 -6.89
N PRO A 87 3.07 -3.65 -6.95
CA PRO A 87 3.27 -2.77 -5.81
C PRO A 87 2.11 -1.81 -5.64
N LEU A 88 1.92 -1.37 -4.40
CA LEU A 88 0.84 -0.48 -4.02
C LEU A 88 1.40 0.58 -3.07
N VAL A 89 1.28 1.86 -3.44
CA VAL A 89 1.63 2.98 -2.58
C VAL A 89 0.35 3.74 -2.27
N GLU A 90 -0.05 3.73 -1.00
CA GLU A 90 -1.34 4.25 -0.58
C GLU A 90 -1.35 5.77 -0.49
N THR A 91 -2.56 6.33 -0.61
CA THR A 91 -2.79 7.77 -0.55
C THR A 91 -2.69 8.31 0.87
N ASP A 92 -2.32 9.59 0.97
CA ASP A 92 -2.30 10.33 2.23
C ASP A 92 -3.54 11.24 2.29
N GLY A 93 -4.37 11.04 3.31
CA GLY A 93 -5.51 11.91 3.55
C GLY A 93 -6.73 11.67 2.67
N GLU A 94 -6.61 10.88 1.61
CA GLU A 94 -7.72 10.55 0.74
C GLU A 94 -8.53 9.38 1.31
N VAL A 95 -9.84 9.60 1.47
CA VAL A 95 -10.73 8.54 1.95
C VAL A 95 -10.88 7.48 0.86
N HIS A 96 -10.67 6.24 1.24
CA HIS A 96 -10.77 5.11 0.33
C HIS A 96 -11.18 3.84 1.09
N HIS A 97 -11.46 2.80 0.35
CA HIS A 97 -11.69 1.48 0.91
C HIS A 97 -11.13 0.41 -0.03
N GLY A 98 -10.89 -0.77 0.52
CA GLY A 98 -10.40 -1.91 -0.24
C GLY A 98 -11.48 -2.96 -0.38
N GLU A 99 -11.47 -3.65 -1.50
CA GLU A 99 -12.39 -4.76 -1.77
C GLU A 99 -11.66 -5.94 -2.38
N ASN A 100 -12.10 -7.12 -2.01
CA ASN A 100 -11.79 -8.33 -2.78
C ASN A 100 -13.06 -8.70 -3.56
N ARG A 101 -13.06 -8.42 -4.86
CA ARG A 101 -14.18 -8.71 -5.75
C ARG A 101 -14.10 -10.10 -6.38
N GLY A 102 -13.05 -10.84 -6.07
CA GLY A 102 -12.82 -12.15 -6.65
C GLY A 102 -13.35 -13.29 -5.83
N ASP A 103 -13.04 -14.51 -6.27
CA ASP A 103 -13.52 -15.76 -5.68
C ASP A 103 -12.45 -16.46 -4.85
N VAL A 104 -11.26 -15.89 -4.74
CA VAL A 104 -10.15 -16.42 -3.94
C VAL A 104 -9.67 -15.32 -3.00
N ASP A 105 -8.95 -15.70 -1.96
CA ASP A 105 -8.36 -14.73 -1.03
C ASP A 105 -7.43 -13.75 -1.76
N ALA A 106 -7.48 -12.49 -1.36
CA ALA A 106 -6.46 -11.51 -1.73
C ALA A 106 -5.52 -11.34 -0.54
N VAL A 107 -4.24 -11.56 -0.74
CA VAL A 107 -3.23 -11.47 0.32
C VAL A 107 -2.28 -10.32 -0.02
N VAL A 108 -2.14 -9.40 0.92
CA VAL A 108 -1.38 -8.16 0.70
C VAL A 108 -0.42 -7.97 1.85
N LEU A 109 0.83 -7.65 1.52
CA LEU A 109 1.86 -7.32 2.51
C LEU A 109 2.02 -5.81 2.52
N MET A 110 1.75 -5.16 3.66
CA MET A 110 1.81 -3.70 3.79
C MET A 110 2.85 -3.27 4.81
N PHE A 111 3.61 -2.26 4.44
CA PHE A 111 4.65 -1.63 5.25
C PHE A 111 4.19 -0.23 5.62
N TYR A 112 4.37 0.13 6.89
CA TYR A 112 4.02 1.44 7.41
C TYR A 112 5.24 2.09 8.03
N ALA A 113 5.47 3.36 7.70
CA ALA A 113 6.53 4.16 8.30
C ALA A 113 5.89 5.36 8.98
N GLY A 114 5.64 5.24 10.26
CA GLY A 114 4.98 6.25 11.06
C GLY A 114 5.72 6.51 12.36
N ASP A 115 4.97 6.87 13.39
CA ASP A 115 5.50 7.11 14.74
C ASP A 115 4.61 6.42 15.77
N SER A 116 4.94 6.54 17.05
CA SER A 116 4.21 5.86 18.12
C SER A 116 2.85 6.48 18.44
N LYS A 117 2.53 7.65 17.88
CA LYS A 117 1.33 8.42 18.24
C LYS A 117 0.30 8.47 17.13
N THR A 118 0.70 8.34 15.88
CA THR A 118 -0.20 8.46 14.74
C THR A 118 -0.78 7.10 14.38
N PRO A 119 -2.11 6.93 14.39
CA PRO A 119 -2.72 5.66 13.95
C PRO A 119 -2.36 5.33 12.52
N LEU A 120 -2.20 4.04 12.23
CA LEU A 120 -1.88 3.58 10.87
C LEU A 120 -3.04 3.81 9.90
N SER A 121 -4.27 3.80 10.41
CA SER A 121 -5.46 3.97 9.60
C SER A 121 -6.50 4.70 10.46
N ILE A 122 -7.22 5.64 9.86
CA ILE A 122 -8.22 6.43 10.55
C ILE A 122 -9.57 6.17 9.88
N PRO A 123 -10.50 5.50 10.58
CA PRO A 123 -11.81 5.23 10.01
C PRO A 123 -12.64 6.50 9.88
N THR A 124 -13.57 6.49 8.94
CA THR A 124 -14.49 7.58 8.70
C THR A 124 -15.87 7.00 8.41
N ASP A 125 -16.91 7.78 8.71
CA ASP A 125 -18.28 7.36 8.48
C ASP A 125 -18.71 7.48 7.00
N LYS A 126 -17.84 8.00 6.15
CA LYS A 126 -18.22 8.26 4.76
C LYS A 126 -17.12 7.95 3.78
#